data_d5b9178fdb72d3e860461de8dc493a26
#
_entry.id   d5b9178fdb72d3e860461de8dc493a26
#
_cell.length_a   1.000
_cell.length_b   1.000
_cell.length_c   1.000
_cell.angle_alpha   90.00
_cell.angle_beta   90.00
_cell.angle_gamma   90.00
#
_symmetry.space_group_name_H-M   'P 1'
#
loop_
_entity.id
_entity.type
_entity.pdbx_description
1 polymer ?
#
loop_
_entity_poly.entity_id
_entity_poly.type
_entity_poly.pdbx_seq_one_letter_code
_entity_poly.pdbx_strand_id
1 'polypeptide(L)'
;MLKYVNTGIVFQEIPDEVTLAINISNCPCRCPGCHSRYLWEDIGLPLNTEAVDAFVEEYGTDITCIAFMGGDADPKGVDMLAQYIHEEHPLFKVAWYSGRTIISPLINKQDFDYIKIGPYIRHLGPLKSPTTNQRLYRKTEQGDFEDITSRFWRR
;
A
#
# COMPACT_ATOMS: atom_id res chain seq x y z
N MET A 1 4.67 11.50 -11.71
CA MET A 1 4.96 11.96 -10.33
C MET A 1 3.84 11.54 -9.39
N LEU A 2 4.19 10.95 -8.27
CA LEU A 2 3.20 10.57 -7.26
C LEU A 2 2.70 11.79 -6.49
N LYS A 3 1.41 11.78 -6.18
CA LYS A 3 0.78 12.77 -5.31
C LYS A 3 -0.09 12.07 -4.28
N TYR A 4 -0.16 12.61 -3.08
CA TYR A 4 -1.03 12.10 -2.04
C TYR A 4 -2.08 13.15 -1.66
N VAL A 5 -3.24 12.67 -1.25
CA VAL A 5 -4.36 13.54 -0.84
C VAL A 5 -4.43 13.67 0.66
N ASN A 6 -4.30 12.55 1.35
CA ASN A 6 -4.34 12.51 2.81
C ASN A 6 -3.59 11.29 3.33
N THR A 7 -3.40 11.27 4.65
CA THR A 7 -2.80 10.16 5.38
C THR A 7 -3.66 9.84 6.59
N GLY A 8 -3.51 8.63 7.11
CA GLY A 8 -4.19 8.23 8.33
C GLY A 8 -3.54 7.02 8.96
N ILE A 9 -3.64 6.90 10.27
CA ILE A 9 -3.16 5.71 10.98
C ILE A 9 -4.28 4.68 10.95
N VAL A 10 -3.95 3.47 10.47
CA VAL A 10 -4.88 2.36 10.32
C VAL A 10 -4.34 1.13 11.05
N PHE A 11 -5.24 0.27 11.52
CA PHE A 11 -4.90 -0.85 12.40
C PHE A 11 -5.25 -2.21 11.80
N GLN A 12 -6.04 -2.25 10.74
CA GLN A 12 -6.60 -3.50 10.20
C GLN A 12 -6.15 -3.80 8.77
N GLU A 13 -5.66 -2.82 8.04
CA GLU A 13 -5.30 -2.98 6.62
C GLU A 13 -4.07 -3.87 6.43
N ILE A 14 -3.12 -3.83 7.37
CA ILE A 14 -1.98 -4.74 7.41
C ILE A 14 -2.03 -5.48 8.74
N PRO A 15 -2.26 -6.81 8.74
CA PRO A 15 -2.30 -7.58 9.99
C PRO A 15 -1.01 -7.43 10.80
N ASP A 16 -1.17 -7.27 12.12
CA ASP A 16 -0.10 -7.15 13.10
C ASP A 16 0.72 -5.86 13.05
N GLU A 17 0.32 -4.89 12.21
CA GLU A 17 1.03 -3.62 12.09
C GLU A 17 0.13 -2.44 12.47
N VAL A 18 0.75 -1.41 13.02
CA VAL A 18 0.14 -0.08 13.12
C VAL A 18 0.67 0.72 11.94
N THR A 19 -0.20 1.06 11.01
CA THR A 19 0.21 1.50 9.68
C THR A 19 -0.18 2.94 9.40
N LEU A 20 0.77 3.71 8.86
CA LEU A 20 0.47 4.99 8.23
C LEU A 20 0.05 4.71 6.79
N ALA A 21 -1.22 4.93 6.48
CA ALA A 21 -1.74 4.80 5.12
C ALA A 21 -1.58 6.14 4.40
N ILE A 22 -0.89 6.13 3.26
CA ILE A 22 -0.71 7.29 2.39
C ILE A 22 -1.61 7.08 1.17
N ASN A 23 -2.68 7.86 1.08
CA ASN A 23 -3.65 7.74 -0.02
C ASN A 23 -3.16 8.50 -1.25
N ILE A 24 -2.81 7.76 -2.29
CA ILE A 24 -2.21 8.27 -3.52
C ILE A 24 -3.30 8.48 -4.57
N SER A 25 -3.28 9.64 -5.20
CA SER A 25 -4.24 10.02 -6.24
C SER A 25 -3.85 9.47 -7.62
N ASN A 26 -4.64 9.85 -8.64
CA ASN A 26 -4.46 9.46 -10.04
C ASN A 26 -4.49 7.93 -10.22
N CYS A 27 -5.42 7.29 -9.52
CA CYS A 27 -5.58 5.83 -9.59
C CYS A 27 -6.11 5.43 -10.98
N PRO A 28 -5.36 4.66 -11.78
CA PRO A 28 -5.79 4.28 -13.12
C PRO A 28 -6.77 3.12 -13.14
N CYS A 29 -6.96 2.43 -12.02
CA CYS A 29 -7.78 1.22 -11.95
C CYS A 29 -9.27 1.52 -12.00
N ARG A 30 -9.73 2.64 -11.43
CA ARG A 30 -11.11 3.15 -11.49
C ARG A 30 -12.16 2.07 -11.23
N CYS A 31 -11.97 1.30 -10.16
CA CYS A 31 -12.84 0.15 -9.85
C CYS A 31 -14.29 0.59 -9.62
N PRO A 32 -15.29 -0.01 -10.30
CA PRO A 32 -16.69 0.29 -10.02
C PRO A 32 -17.04 0.00 -8.57
N GLY A 33 -17.71 0.95 -7.91
CA GLY A 33 -18.05 0.85 -6.49
C GLY A 33 -16.92 1.15 -5.52
N CYS A 34 -15.78 1.62 -6.02
CA CYS A 34 -14.64 2.01 -5.17
C CYS A 34 -15.06 3.10 -4.17
N HIS A 35 -14.68 2.92 -2.90
CA HIS A 35 -14.97 3.88 -1.83
C HIS A 35 -14.12 5.14 -1.91
N SER A 36 -13.05 5.12 -2.70
CA SER A 36 -12.06 6.21 -2.80
C SER A 36 -12.05 6.83 -4.20
N ARG A 37 -13.24 7.09 -4.77
CA ARG A 37 -13.37 7.62 -6.13
C ARG A 37 -12.66 8.96 -6.34
N TYR A 38 -12.53 9.78 -5.29
CA TYR A 38 -11.79 11.04 -5.36
C TYR A 38 -10.32 10.82 -5.70
N LEU A 39 -9.78 9.63 -5.46
CA LEU A 39 -8.39 9.28 -5.80
C LEU A 39 -8.21 8.95 -7.28
N TRP A 40 -9.28 8.91 -8.07
CA TRP A 40 -9.18 8.71 -9.51
C TRP A 40 -8.57 9.92 -10.21
N GLU A 41 -8.69 11.09 -9.61
CA GLU A 41 -8.20 12.34 -10.21
C GLU A 41 -6.76 12.61 -9.80
N ASP A 42 -6.05 13.36 -10.65
CA ASP A 42 -4.67 13.76 -10.38
C ASP A 42 -4.68 15.02 -9.52
N ILE A 43 -4.82 14.80 -8.21
CA ILE A 43 -4.94 15.87 -7.20
C ILE A 43 -3.98 15.60 -6.04
N GLY A 44 -3.76 16.62 -5.20
CA GLY A 44 -2.99 16.48 -3.97
C GLY A 44 -1.61 17.11 -4.04
N LEU A 45 -0.79 16.75 -3.06
CA LEU A 45 0.57 17.28 -2.88
C LEU A 45 1.61 16.26 -3.37
N PRO A 46 2.80 16.72 -3.78
CA PRO A 46 3.85 15.81 -4.22
C PRO A 46 4.21 14.80 -3.13
N LEU A 47 4.28 13.52 -3.50
CA LEU A 47 4.76 12.45 -2.64
C LEU A 47 6.19 12.12 -3.06
N ASN A 48 7.13 12.52 -2.23
CA ASN A 48 8.57 12.39 -2.47
C ASN A 48 9.29 12.05 -1.15
N THR A 49 10.61 11.99 -1.19
CA THR A 49 11.40 11.66 0.01
C THR A 49 11.22 12.69 1.13
N GLU A 50 11.06 13.97 0.79
CA GLU A 50 10.83 15.02 1.78
C GLU A 50 9.48 14.82 2.49
N ALA A 51 8.44 14.43 1.75
CA ALA A 51 7.14 14.12 2.33
C ALA A 51 7.22 12.92 3.27
N VAL A 52 7.94 11.86 2.87
CA VAL A 52 8.16 10.67 3.70
C VAL A 52 8.89 11.05 5.00
N ASP A 53 9.93 11.86 4.92
CA ASP A 53 10.68 12.29 6.11
C ASP A 53 9.78 13.07 7.06
N ALA A 54 8.92 13.94 6.53
CA ALA A 54 7.97 14.70 7.34
C ALA A 54 6.96 13.79 8.05
N PHE A 55 6.47 12.75 7.37
CA PHE A 55 5.56 11.77 7.96
C PHE A 55 6.24 10.98 9.08
N VAL A 56 7.48 10.57 8.87
CA VAL A 56 8.25 9.84 9.89
C VAL A 56 8.49 10.73 11.12
N GLU A 57 8.78 12.00 10.92
CA GLU A 57 8.95 12.94 12.03
C GLU A 57 7.65 13.10 12.82
N GLU A 58 6.51 13.19 12.16
CA GLU A 58 5.21 13.40 12.80
C GLU A 58 4.66 12.14 13.46
N TYR A 59 4.76 10.98 12.79
CA TYR A 59 4.08 9.75 13.20
C TYR A 59 4.99 8.62 13.64
N GLY A 60 6.31 8.77 13.48
CA GLY A 60 7.25 7.65 13.57
C GLY A 60 7.24 6.88 14.90
N THR A 61 6.87 7.52 16.01
CA THR A 61 6.79 6.84 17.31
C THR A 61 5.50 6.02 17.47
N ASP A 62 4.51 6.25 16.60
CA ASP A 62 3.18 5.66 16.73
C ASP A 62 2.91 4.55 15.72
N ILE A 63 3.80 4.34 14.75
CA ILE A 63 3.58 3.41 13.64
C ILE A 63 4.72 2.39 13.53
N THR A 64 4.42 1.26 12.89
CA THR A 64 5.38 0.20 12.58
C THR A 64 5.53 -0.03 11.09
N CYS A 65 4.60 0.47 10.28
CA CYS A 65 4.53 0.24 8.84
C CYS A 65 4.08 1.51 8.11
N ILE A 66 4.62 1.71 6.92
CA ILE A 66 4.18 2.77 6.00
C ILE A 66 3.61 2.07 4.76
N ALA A 67 2.36 2.37 4.44
CA ALA A 67 1.65 1.76 3.32
C ALA A 67 1.33 2.78 2.23
N PHE A 68 1.70 2.45 1.01
CA PHE A 68 1.31 3.21 -0.19
C PHE A 68 -0.02 2.64 -0.68
N MET A 69 -1.08 3.45 -0.57
CA MET A 69 -2.44 3.06 -0.96
C MET A 69 -2.70 3.64 -2.35
N GLY A 70 -2.38 2.87 -3.40
CA GLY A 70 -2.42 3.31 -4.78
C GLY A 70 -1.04 3.50 -5.38
N GLY A 71 -0.93 4.34 -6.43
CA GLY A 71 0.35 4.59 -7.10
C GLY A 71 0.58 3.71 -8.33
N ASP A 72 -0.45 3.01 -8.82
CA ASP A 72 -0.34 2.13 -9.99
C ASP A 72 -0.02 2.89 -11.28
N ALA A 73 -0.21 4.22 -11.30
CA ALA A 73 0.19 5.05 -12.43
C ALA A 73 1.71 5.27 -12.49
N ASP A 74 2.42 5.07 -11.37
CA ASP A 74 3.87 5.26 -11.30
C ASP A 74 4.51 4.22 -10.37
N PRO A 75 4.54 2.94 -10.77
CA PRO A 75 5.12 1.88 -9.94
C PRO A 75 6.59 2.10 -9.58
N LYS A 76 7.38 2.66 -10.49
CA LYS A 76 8.79 2.95 -10.22
C LYS A 76 8.97 3.98 -9.12
N GLY A 77 8.08 4.99 -9.07
CA GLY A 77 8.08 5.98 -8.01
C GLY A 77 7.77 5.37 -6.66
N VAL A 78 6.80 4.46 -6.61
CA VAL A 78 6.48 3.71 -5.38
C VAL A 78 7.67 2.89 -4.92
N ASP A 79 8.31 2.16 -5.83
CA ASP A 79 9.47 1.32 -5.53
C ASP A 79 10.65 2.16 -5.01
N MET A 80 10.91 3.29 -5.65
CA MET A 80 11.97 4.20 -5.21
C MET A 80 11.75 4.68 -3.78
N LEU A 81 10.51 5.03 -3.43
CA LEU A 81 10.19 5.47 -2.07
C LEU A 81 10.28 4.30 -1.07
N ALA A 82 9.91 3.10 -1.47
CA ALA A 82 10.07 1.91 -0.63
C ALA A 82 11.55 1.65 -0.31
N GLN A 83 12.42 1.73 -1.30
CA GLN A 83 13.86 1.62 -1.11
C GLN A 83 14.36 2.71 -0.15
N TYR A 84 13.94 3.94 -0.36
CA TYR A 84 14.33 5.07 0.49
C TYR A 84 13.96 4.83 1.95
N ILE A 85 12.76 4.34 2.20
CA ILE A 85 12.31 4.04 3.57
C ILE A 85 13.18 2.96 4.20
N HIS A 86 13.48 1.88 3.49
CA HIS A 86 14.33 0.82 4.02
C HIS A 86 15.76 1.27 4.30
N GLU A 87 16.29 2.20 3.49
CA GLU A 87 17.64 2.72 3.67
C GLU A 87 17.73 3.76 4.79
N GLU A 88 16.81 4.71 4.81
CA GLU A 88 16.87 5.87 5.72
C GLU A 88 16.02 5.70 6.98
N HIS A 89 15.02 4.83 6.93
CA HIS A 89 14.09 4.59 8.04
C HIS A 89 13.88 3.09 8.25
N PRO A 90 14.94 2.32 8.56
CA PRO A 90 14.90 0.85 8.53
C PRO A 90 14.04 0.20 9.62
N LEU A 91 13.55 0.98 10.58
CA LEU A 91 12.65 0.46 11.61
C LEU A 91 11.24 0.18 11.10
N PHE A 92 10.88 0.72 9.94
CA PHE A 92 9.52 0.59 9.42
C PHE A 92 9.42 -0.50 8.37
N LYS A 93 8.30 -1.21 8.40
CA LYS A 93 7.88 -2.08 7.30
C LYS A 93 7.27 -1.21 6.20
N VAL A 94 7.31 -1.69 4.96
CA VAL A 94 6.74 -1.00 3.81
C VAL A 94 5.70 -1.90 3.15
N ALA A 95 4.52 -1.35 2.89
CA ALA A 95 3.43 -2.04 2.23
C ALA A 95 2.96 -1.27 1.00
N TRP A 96 2.45 -1.98 0.01
CA TRP A 96 1.85 -1.39 -1.17
C TRP A 96 0.51 -2.06 -1.48
N TYR A 97 -0.52 -1.24 -1.60
CA TYR A 97 -1.84 -1.66 -2.06
C TYR A 97 -2.00 -1.27 -3.52
N SER A 98 -1.84 -2.26 -4.41
CA SER A 98 -2.05 -2.12 -5.85
C SER A 98 -3.43 -2.61 -6.24
N GLY A 99 -4.08 -1.94 -7.19
CA GLY A 99 -5.33 -2.39 -7.78
C GLY A 99 -5.16 -3.28 -9.01
N ARG A 100 -3.93 -3.59 -9.40
CA ARG A 100 -3.65 -4.48 -10.54
C ARG A 100 -3.83 -5.95 -10.14
N THR A 101 -4.05 -6.81 -11.13
CA THR A 101 -4.24 -8.25 -10.91
C THR A 101 -2.92 -9.00 -10.69
N ILE A 102 -1.80 -8.40 -11.05
CA ILE A 102 -0.47 -8.97 -10.88
C ILE A 102 0.47 -7.94 -10.28
N ILE A 103 1.56 -8.41 -9.69
CA ILE A 103 2.64 -7.54 -9.23
C ILE A 103 3.32 -6.94 -10.45
N SER A 104 3.47 -5.60 -10.47
CA SER A 104 4.10 -4.89 -11.58
C SER A 104 5.52 -5.39 -11.82
N PRO A 105 5.91 -5.65 -13.08
CA PRO A 105 7.29 -5.99 -13.40
C PRO A 105 8.25 -4.80 -13.27
N LEU A 106 7.72 -3.59 -13.07
CA LEU A 106 8.52 -2.36 -12.95
C LEU A 106 9.06 -2.13 -11.53
N ILE A 107 8.70 -3.00 -10.58
CA ILE A 107 9.19 -2.91 -9.20
C ILE A 107 10.07 -4.11 -8.86
N ASN A 108 10.89 -3.95 -7.82
CA ASN A 108 11.52 -5.06 -7.13
C ASN A 108 10.69 -5.38 -5.88
N LYS A 109 9.99 -6.52 -5.89
CA LYS A 109 9.13 -6.89 -4.77
C LYS A 109 9.88 -7.04 -3.45
N GLN A 110 11.21 -7.24 -3.50
CA GLN A 110 12.03 -7.32 -2.29
C GLN A 110 12.13 -5.99 -1.54
N ASP A 111 11.75 -4.87 -2.18
CA ASP A 111 11.69 -3.58 -1.52
C ASP A 111 10.44 -3.39 -0.64
N PHE A 112 9.53 -4.37 -0.65
CA PHE A 112 8.29 -4.33 0.11
C PHE A 112 8.21 -5.48 1.10
N ASP A 113 7.62 -5.22 2.26
CA ASP A 113 7.34 -6.26 3.27
C ASP A 113 5.95 -6.86 3.06
N TYR A 114 5.03 -6.07 2.52
CA TYR A 114 3.66 -6.50 2.19
C TYR A 114 3.28 -5.94 0.82
N ILE A 115 2.61 -6.77 0.02
CA ILE A 115 2.04 -6.33 -1.27
C ILE A 115 0.63 -6.88 -1.39
N LYS A 116 -0.34 -5.98 -1.57
CA LYS A 116 -1.73 -6.34 -1.87
C LYS A 116 -1.95 -6.12 -3.36
N ILE A 117 -2.58 -7.07 -4.03
CA ILE A 117 -2.97 -6.98 -5.44
C ILE A 117 -4.46 -7.27 -5.61
N GLY A 118 -4.97 -6.89 -6.77
CA GLY A 118 -6.35 -7.13 -7.19
C GLY A 118 -7.21 -5.89 -7.13
N PRO A 119 -8.02 -5.63 -8.20
CA PRO A 119 -8.98 -4.55 -8.18
C PRO A 119 -10.15 -4.87 -7.24
N TYR A 120 -10.83 -3.83 -6.75
CA TYR A 120 -12.07 -4.04 -6.04
C TYR A 120 -13.16 -4.48 -7.02
N ILE A 121 -13.75 -5.64 -6.77
CA ILE A 121 -14.89 -6.18 -7.53
C ILE A 121 -16.06 -6.31 -6.57
N ARG A 122 -17.11 -5.52 -6.78
CA ARG A 122 -18.21 -5.36 -5.82
C ARG A 122 -18.82 -6.70 -5.39
N HIS A 123 -19.13 -7.60 -6.30
CA HIS A 123 -19.80 -8.84 -5.96
C HIS A 123 -18.88 -9.89 -5.31
N LEU A 124 -17.57 -9.71 -5.40
CA LEU A 124 -16.58 -10.55 -4.72
C LEU A 124 -16.18 -9.97 -3.36
N GLY A 125 -16.33 -8.68 -3.18
CA GLY A 125 -16.08 -7.98 -1.93
C GLY A 125 -14.62 -7.56 -1.71
N PRO A 126 -14.40 -6.81 -0.62
CA PRO A 126 -13.05 -6.36 -0.23
C PRO A 126 -12.25 -7.51 0.41
N LEU A 127 -11.01 -7.23 0.85
CA LEU A 127 -10.13 -8.21 1.51
C LEU A 127 -10.79 -8.95 2.67
N LYS A 128 -11.69 -8.31 3.41
CA LYS A 128 -12.39 -8.92 4.54
C LYS A 128 -13.42 -9.97 4.12
N SER A 129 -13.81 -10.01 2.86
CA SER A 129 -14.75 -10.99 2.35
C SER A 129 -14.03 -12.27 1.95
N PRO A 130 -14.44 -13.46 2.43
CA PRO A 130 -13.83 -14.73 2.00
C PRO A 130 -13.96 -15.00 0.50
N THR A 131 -14.85 -14.29 -0.21
CA THR A 131 -15.07 -14.45 -1.65
C THR A 131 -14.20 -13.50 -2.48
N THR A 132 -13.33 -12.68 -1.85
CA THR A 132 -12.55 -11.68 -2.54
C THR A 132 -11.59 -12.26 -3.57
N ASN A 133 -11.41 -11.54 -4.69
CA ASN A 133 -10.32 -11.79 -5.64
C ASN A 133 -9.01 -11.12 -5.20
N GLN A 134 -9.06 -10.21 -4.22
CA GLN A 134 -7.88 -9.51 -3.76
C GLN A 134 -7.01 -10.42 -2.90
N ARG A 135 -5.68 -10.21 -2.97
CA ARG A 135 -4.72 -11.00 -2.22
C ARG A 135 -3.71 -10.10 -1.53
N LEU A 136 -3.39 -10.40 -0.27
CA LEU A 136 -2.31 -9.75 0.47
C LEU A 136 -1.19 -10.76 0.70
N TYR A 137 0.02 -10.37 0.30
CA TYR A 137 1.23 -11.16 0.45
C TYR A 137 2.16 -10.51 1.47
N ARG A 138 2.80 -11.35 2.29
CA ARG A 138 3.82 -10.92 3.25
C ARG A 138 5.16 -11.56 2.88
N LYS A 139 6.23 -10.75 2.88
CA LYS A 139 7.59 -11.26 2.68
C LYS A 139 8.03 -12.06 3.91
N THR A 140 8.55 -13.27 3.68
CA THR A 140 9.12 -14.12 4.72
C THR A 140 10.57 -13.73 5.01
N GLU A 141 11.15 -14.29 6.07
CA GLU A 141 12.56 -14.06 6.40
C GLU A 141 13.49 -14.53 5.29
N GLN A 142 13.10 -15.53 4.50
CA GLN A 142 13.87 -16.04 3.37
C GLN A 142 13.70 -15.21 2.11
N GLY A 143 12.86 -14.17 2.12
CA GLY A 143 12.61 -13.31 0.97
C GLY A 143 11.50 -13.80 0.04
N ASP A 144 10.82 -14.89 0.37
CA ASP A 144 9.65 -15.37 -0.36
C ASP A 144 8.40 -14.62 0.08
N PHE A 145 7.34 -14.67 -0.72
CA PHE A 145 6.06 -14.05 -0.39
C PHE A 145 5.01 -15.11 -0.11
N GLU A 146 4.34 -15.00 1.03
CA GLU A 146 3.25 -15.91 1.42
C GLU A 146 1.91 -15.16 1.37
N ASP A 147 0.86 -15.85 0.90
CA ASP A 147 -0.51 -15.31 0.88
C ASP A 147 -1.07 -15.37 2.31
N ILE A 148 -1.32 -14.21 2.88
CA ILE A 148 -1.89 -14.08 4.23
C ILE A 148 -3.31 -13.52 4.20
N THR A 149 -3.97 -13.51 3.05
CA THR A 149 -5.30 -12.91 2.89
C THR A 149 -6.31 -13.48 3.88
N SER A 150 -6.24 -14.77 4.18
CA SER A 150 -7.16 -15.42 5.12
C SER A 150 -7.11 -14.83 6.54
N ARG A 151 -6.07 -14.08 6.89
CA ARG A 151 -5.97 -13.38 8.18
C ARG A 151 -7.10 -12.37 8.39
N PHE A 152 -7.64 -11.80 7.31
CA PHE A 152 -8.77 -10.86 7.37
C PHE A 152 -10.09 -11.54 7.72
N TRP A 153 -10.18 -12.86 7.57
CA TRP A 153 -11.39 -13.65 7.76
C TRP A 153 -11.48 -14.29 9.14
N ARG A 154 -10.40 -14.22 9.90
CA ARG A 154 -10.33 -14.76 11.27
C ARG A 154 -10.87 -13.74 12.26
N ARG A 155 -11.50 -14.26 13.29
CA ARG A 155 -12.03 -13.47 14.40
C ARG A 155 -11.06 -13.48 15.58
#